data_abbe762afc9dc3c38e54ab9df3e9f29c
#
_entry.id   abbe762afc9dc3c38e54ab9df3e9f29c
#
_cell.length_a   1.000
_cell.length_b   1.000
_cell.length_c   1.000
_cell.angle_alpha   90.00
_cell.angle_beta   90.00
_cell.angle_gamma   90.00
#
_symmetry.space_group_name_H-M   'P 1'
#
loop_
_entity.id
_entity.type
_entity.pdbx_description
1 polymer ?
#
loop_
_entity_poly.entity_id
_entity_poly.type
_entity_poly.pdbx_seq_one_letter_code
_entity_poly.pdbx_strand_id
1 'polypeptide(L)'
;FVPEWNAENCIQCNKCAYVCPHASIRPFVLDAEEQKGAKFEQLKAVGKVFDGMTFRIQVDVLDCLGCGNCADICPGNPKKGGKALTMKHLESQLAEADNWTYCAENVKSKQHLVDIKANVKNSQFATPLFEFSGACSGCGETPYVKLISQLYGDREMVANATGCSSIYSGSVPSTPYTTNAKGHGPAWANSLFEDFCEFGLGMELANEKMRARICLLYTS
;
A
#
# COMPACT_ATOMS: atom_id res chain seq x y z
N PHE A 1 13.68 12.58 -9.67
CA PHE A 1 13.18 13.27 -8.47
C PHE A 1 12.35 12.33 -7.64
N VAL A 2 12.48 12.41 -6.31
CA VAL A 2 11.72 11.63 -5.32
C VAL A 2 11.25 12.56 -4.19
N PRO A 3 10.17 12.21 -3.46
CA PRO A 3 9.68 13.07 -2.38
C PRO A 3 10.57 12.98 -1.14
N GLU A 4 11.05 14.13 -0.66
CA GLU A 4 11.65 14.31 0.67
C GLU A 4 10.54 14.56 1.68
N TRP A 5 10.58 13.88 2.83
CA TRP A 5 9.63 14.08 3.91
C TRP A 5 10.14 15.05 4.97
N ASN A 6 9.33 16.05 5.26
CA ASN A 6 9.54 16.99 6.36
C ASN A 6 8.56 16.67 7.48
N ALA A 7 9.08 16.18 8.59
CA ALA A 7 8.29 15.77 9.75
C ALA A 7 7.49 16.92 10.34
N GLU A 8 8.09 18.10 10.48
CA GLU A 8 7.45 19.24 11.13
C GLU A 8 6.15 19.71 10.45
N ASN A 9 6.07 19.53 9.13
CA ASN A 9 4.91 19.90 8.33
C ASN A 9 3.91 18.76 8.14
N CYS A 10 4.21 17.54 8.64
CA CYS A 10 3.37 16.38 8.47
C CYS A 10 2.24 16.35 9.51
N ILE A 11 1.00 16.28 9.02
CA ILE A 11 -0.22 16.13 9.86
C ILE A 11 -0.70 14.69 9.97
N GLN A 12 0.06 13.72 9.49
CA GLN A 12 -0.23 12.27 9.55
C GLN A 12 -1.58 11.88 8.93
N CYS A 13 -1.93 12.50 7.79
CA CYS A 13 -3.21 12.22 7.11
C CYS A 13 -3.16 11.03 6.16
N ASN A 14 -1.98 10.50 5.83
CA ASN A 14 -1.72 9.37 4.93
C ASN A 14 -2.21 9.53 3.48
N LYS A 15 -2.62 10.73 3.05
CA LYS A 15 -3.06 10.98 1.67
C LYS A 15 -1.98 10.66 0.63
N CYS A 16 -0.71 10.92 0.99
CA CYS A 16 0.44 10.61 0.13
C CYS A 16 0.56 9.10 -0.16
N ALA A 17 0.41 8.27 0.86
CA ALA A 17 0.39 6.82 0.69
C ALA A 17 -0.83 6.36 -0.12
N TYR A 18 -2.00 6.98 0.13
CA TYR A 18 -3.24 6.64 -0.57
C TYR A 18 -3.13 6.83 -2.08
N VAL A 19 -2.56 7.95 -2.55
CA VAL A 19 -2.48 8.25 -3.99
C VAL A 19 -1.27 7.64 -4.70
N CYS A 20 -0.36 6.99 -3.97
CA CYS A 20 0.83 6.41 -4.58
C CYS A 20 0.47 5.19 -5.44
N PRO A 21 0.75 5.22 -6.76
CA PRO A 21 0.40 4.12 -7.67
C PRO A 21 1.23 2.85 -7.43
N HIS A 22 2.42 2.98 -6.84
CA HIS A 22 3.39 1.90 -6.71
C HIS A 22 3.61 1.42 -5.27
N ALA A 23 2.87 1.99 -4.30
CA ALA A 23 3.07 1.73 -2.88
C ALA A 23 4.49 2.05 -2.37
N SER A 24 5.24 2.89 -3.07
CA SER A 24 6.61 3.30 -2.72
C SER A 24 6.67 4.32 -1.59
N ILE A 25 5.55 4.85 -1.11
CA ILE A 25 5.47 5.74 0.05
C ILE A 25 4.45 5.19 1.04
N ARG A 26 4.88 4.96 2.28
CA ARG A 26 4.05 4.30 3.30
C ARG A 26 4.16 4.97 4.66
N PRO A 27 3.08 4.98 5.45
CA PRO A 27 3.14 5.33 6.86
C PRO A 27 3.62 4.14 7.69
N PHE A 28 4.58 4.37 8.54
CA PHE A 28 5.05 3.42 9.54
C PHE A 28 4.76 3.93 10.94
N VAL A 29 4.28 3.04 11.82
CA VAL A 29 4.12 3.31 13.24
C VAL A 29 5.02 2.35 13.99
N LEU A 30 5.95 2.90 14.75
CA LEU A 30 6.99 2.16 15.45
C LEU A 30 6.65 2.05 16.94
N ASP A 31 6.70 0.85 17.48
CA ASP A 31 6.63 0.65 18.92
C ASP A 31 7.99 0.90 19.60
N ALA A 32 8.04 0.79 20.94
CA ALA A 32 9.23 1.14 21.73
C ALA A 32 10.47 0.30 21.37
N GLU A 33 10.31 -0.95 20.93
CA GLU A 33 11.43 -1.80 20.52
C GLU A 33 11.93 -1.42 19.12
N GLU A 34 11.00 -1.21 18.20
CA GLU A 34 11.29 -0.79 16.83
C GLU A 34 11.95 0.60 16.75
N GLN A 35 11.61 1.49 17.69
CA GLN A 35 12.25 2.82 17.80
C GLN A 35 13.74 2.76 18.14
N LYS A 36 14.20 1.78 18.90
CA LYS A 36 15.60 1.66 19.34
C LYS A 36 16.58 1.51 18.18
N GLY A 37 16.18 0.82 17.12
CA GLY A 37 17.00 0.62 15.92
C GLY A 37 16.82 1.69 14.85
N ALA A 38 15.80 2.52 14.96
CA ALA A 38 15.46 3.54 13.97
C ALA A 38 16.34 4.79 14.14
N LYS A 39 17.27 4.99 13.19
CA LYS A 39 18.24 6.12 13.22
C LYS A 39 17.77 7.33 12.40
N PHE A 40 16.50 7.44 12.14
CA PHE A 40 15.87 8.48 11.32
C PHE A 40 14.85 9.30 12.11
N GLU A 41 14.48 10.43 11.55
CA GLU A 41 13.50 11.34 12.15
C GLU A 41 12.12 10.68 12.29
N GLN A 42 11.47 10.89 13.43
CA GLN A 42 10.17 10.31 13.77
C GLN A 42 9.32 11.37 14.50
N LEU A 43 8.00 11.27 14.33
CA LEU A 43 7.03 12.09 15.07
C LEU A 43 6.33 11.23 16.14
N LYS A 44 5.81 11.88 17.18
CA LYS A 44 4.82 11.20 18.04
C LYS A 44 3.59 10.82 17.20
N ALA A 45 3.18 9.56 17.26
CA ALA A 45 2.01 9.09 16.52
C ALA A 45 0.72 9.73 17.06
N VAL A 46 -0.19 10.12 16.17
CA VAL A 46 -1.46 10.79 16.50
C VAL A 46 -2.58 9.78 16.60
N GLY A 47 -3.15 9.64 17.78
CA GLY A 47 -4.29 8.75 18.09
C GLY A 47 -4.07 8.02 19.40
N LYS A 48 -5.13 7.87 20.22
CA LYS A 48 -5.04 7.18 21.51
C LYS A 48 -4.55 5.74 21.42
N VAL A 49 -4.86 5.07 20.31
CA VAL A 49 -4.44 3.67 20.04
C VAL A 49 -2.94 3.53 19.77
N PHE A 50 -2.24 4.62 19.47
CA PHE A 50 -0.81 4.69 19.20
C PHE A 50 -0.01 5.35 20.34
N ASP A 51 -0.56 5.37 21.56
CA ASP A 51 0.14 6.00 22.68
C ASP A 51 1.49 5.31 22.96
N GLY A 52 2.53 6.13 23.15
CA GLY A 52 3.92 5.64 23.29
C GLY A 52 4.61 5.26 21.98
N MET A 53 3.91 5.30 20.83
CA MET A 53 4.47 4.97 19.52
C MET A 53 4.88 6.22 18.75
N THR A 54 5.76 6.03 17.77
CA THR A 54 6.18 7.07 16.82
C THR A 54 5.68 6.78 15.42
N PHE A 55 5.66 7.81 14.59
CA PHE A 55 5.16 7.79 13.22
C PHE A 55 6.21 8.34 12.25
N ARG A 56 6.29 7.72 11.08
CA ARG A 56 7.08 8.20 9.95
C ARG A 56 6.35 7.94 8.63
N ILE A 57 6.47 8.86 7.69
CA ILE A 57 6.26 8.57 6.26
C ILE A 57 7.62 8.18 5.70
N GLN A 58 7.73 6.97 5.18
CA GLN A 58 8.95 6.49 4.54
C GLN A 58 8.70 6.30 3.04
N VAL A 59 9.69 6.67 2.25
CA VAL A 59 9.70 6.54 0.79
C VAL A 59 10.73 5.48 0.40
N ASP A 60 10.34 4.57 -0.47
CA ASP A 60 11.27 3.77 -1.23
C ASP A 60 11.79 4.61 -2.39
N VAL A 61 12.96 5.19 -2.22
CA VAL A 61 13.51 6.14 -3.17
C VAL A 61 14.05 5.46 -4.44
N LEU A 62 14.36 4.17 -4.36
CA LEU A 62 14.88 3.39 -5.50
C LEU A 62 13.75 2.91 -6.41
N ASP A 63 12.57 2.61 -5.86
CA ASP A 63 11.39 2.17 -6.61
C ASP A 63 10.36 3.28 -6.85
N CYS A 64 10.64 4.50 -6.39
CA CYS A 64 9.79 5.65 -6.65
C CYS A 64 9.93 6.16 -8.09
N LEU A 65 8.84 6.17 -8.86
CA LEU A 65 8.82 6.66 -10.25
C LEU A 65 8.75 8.20 -10.40
N GLY A 66 8.83 8.94 -9.31
CA GLY A 66 8.95 10.41 -9.34
C GLY A 66 7.72 11.17 -9.86
N CYS A 67 6.52 10.59 -9.84
CA CYS A 67 5.32 11.19 -10.43
C CYS A 67 4.82 12.48 -9.76
N GLY A 68 5.20 12.73 -8.50
CA GLY A 68 4.81 13.95 -7.77
C GLY A 68 3.44 13.91 -7.09
N ASN A 69 2.55 12.94 -7.37
CA ASN A 69 1.18 12.90 -6.84
C ASN A 69 1.11 13.04 -5.31
N CYS A 70 2.04 12.45 -4.58
CA CYS A 70 2.10 12.52 -3.12
C CYS A 70 2.46 13.93 -2.62
N ALA A 71 3.33 14.65 -3.33
CA ALA A 71 3.67 16.03 -3.02
C ALA A 71 2.53 16.99 -3.38
N ASP A 72 1.83 16.72 -4.50
CA ASP A 72 0.71 17.56 -4.94
C ASP A 72 -0.48 17.49 -3.98
N ILE A 73 -0.87 16.30 -3.56
CA ILE A 73 -2.00 16.09 -2.65
C ILE A 73 -1.69 16.49 -1.20
N CYS A 74 -0.41 16.66 -0.85
CA CYS A 74 -0.01 16.94 0.51
C CYS A 74 -0.55 18.31 0.99
N PRO A 75 -1.41 18.33 2.01
CA PRO A 75 -1.97 19.59 2.50
C PRO A 75 -0.95 20.40 3.32
N GLY A 76 0.12 19.74 3.78
CA GLY A 76 1.06 20.34 4.72
C GLY A 76 0.42 20.70 6.06
N ASN A 77 1.12 21.49 6.85
CA ASN A 77 0.62 22.05 8.11
C ASN A 77 0.18 23.50 7.89
N PRO A 78 -1.13 23.80 7.94
CA PRO A 78 -1.62 25.17 7.71
C PRO A 78 -1.04 26.21 8.69
N LYS A 79 -0.65 25.79 9.89
CA LYS A 79 -0.07 26.68 10.90
C LYS A 79 1.41 27.00 10.65
N LYS A 80 2.13 26.11 9.97
CA LYS A 80 3.55 26.25 9.66
C LYS A 80 3.83 26.71 8.23
N GLY A 81 2.80 26.69 7.36
CA GLY A 81 2.86 27.27 6.02
C GLY A 81 3.66 26.49 4.98
N GLY A 82 3.83 25.18 5.14
CA GLY A 82 4.61 24.36 4.20
C GLY A 82 4.03 22.97 3.97
N LYS A 83 4.33 22.39 2.80
CA LYS A 83 4.05 20.99 2.51
C LYS A 83 5.00 20.08 3.29
N ALA A 84 4.52 18.90 3.65
CA ALA A 84 5.34 17.86 4.29
C ALA A 84 6.14 17.04 3.27
N LEU A 85 5.81 17.15 2.00
CA LEU A 85 6.50 16.46 0.91
C LEU A 85 6.88 17.46 -0.18
N THR A 86 8.17 17.43 -0.56
CA THR A 86 8.74 18.23 -1.64
C THR A 86 9.60 17.34 -2.53
N MET A 87 9.50 17.52 -3.85
CA MET A 87 10.28 16.71 -4.79
C MET A 87 11.74 17.19 -4.82
N LYS A 88 12.68 16.28 -4.62
CA LYS A 88 14.13 16.49 -4.61
C LYS A 88 14.84 15.58 -5.60
N HIS A 89 16.06 15.92 -5.96
CA HIS A 89 16.90 15.02 -6.75
C HIS A 89 17.20 13.73 -5.98
N LEU A 90 17.14 12.59 -6.67
CA LEU A 90 17.34 11.26 -6.08
C LEU A 90 18.67 11.17 -5.31
N GLU A 91 19.73 11.74 -5.86
CA GLU A 91 21.09 11.70 -5.28
C GLU A 91 21.11 12.28 -3.86
N SER A 92 20.26 13.27 -3.57
CA SER A 92 20.17 13.87 -2.23
C SER A 92 19.37 13.03 -1.24
N GLN A 93 18.67 12.00 -1.71
CA GLN A 93 17.76 11.16 -0.91
C GLN A 93 18.20 9.70 -0.83
N LEU A 94 19.37 9.33 -1.38
CA LEU A 94 19.85 7.93 -1.41
C LEU A 94 19.97 7.30 -0.01
N ALA A 95 20.28 8.10 1.01
CA ALA A 95 20.33 7.62 2.40
C ALA A 95 18.96 7.09 2.91
N GLU A 96 17.85 7.49 2.29
CA GLU A 96 16.52 6.99 2.64
C GLU A 96 16.28 5.53 2.20
N ALA A 97 17.11 4.97 1.33
CA ALA A 97 17.04 3.56 0.94
C ALA A 97 17.28 2.62 2.13
N ASP A 98 18.30 2.93 2.97
CA ASP A 98 18.58 2.16 4.19
C ASP A 98 17.44 2.30 5.20
N ASN A 99 16.85 3.50 5.32
CA ASN A 99 15.70 3.77 6.17
C ASN A 99 14.46 2.99 5.71
N TRP A 100 14.25 2.88 4.39
CA TRP A 100 13.17 2.05 3.82
C TRP A 100 13.38 0.58 4.17
N THR A 101 14.57 0.04 3.94
CA THR A 101 14.91 -1.35 4.27
C THR A 101 14.64 -1.64 5.74
N TYR A 102 15.09 -0.74 6.64
CA TYR A 102 14.79 -0.89 8.06
C TYR A 102 13.29 -0.94 8.34
N CYS A 103 12.51 -0.02 7.78
CA CYS A 103 11.07 0.04 7.98
C CYS A 103 10.34 -1.20 7.42
N ALA A 104 10.74 -1.67 6.24
CA ALA A 104 10.11 -2.80 5.58
C ALA A 104 10.38 -4.13 6.30
N GLU A 105 11.58 -4.32 6.84
CA GLU A 105 12.00 -5.58 7.45
C GLU A 105 11.72 -5.65 8.96
N ASN A 106 11.84 -4.53 9.68
CA ASN A 106 11.84 -4.53 11.13
C ASN A 106 10.58 -3.94 11.76
N VAL A 107 9.79 -3.14 11.03
CA VAL A 107 8.59 -2.52 11.57
C VAL A 107 7.35 -3.34 11.20
N LYS A 108 6.73 -3.93 12.20
CA LYS A 108 5.52 -4.74 12.01
C LYS A 108 4.29 -3.87 11.75
N SER A 109 3.41 -4.33 10.87
CA SER A 109 2.14 -3.65 10.61
C SER A 109 1.31 -3.50 11.89
N LYS A 110 0.84 -2.28 12.15
CA LYS A 110 -0.05 -1.96 13.28
C LYS A 110 -1.53 -1.84 12.83
N GLN A 111 -1.89 -2.41 11.66
CA GLN A 111 -3.26 -2.36 11.13
C GLN A 111 -4.32 -2.91 12.08
N HIS A 112 -3.94 -3.85 12.95
CA HIS A 112 -4.84 -4.44 13.95
C HIS A 112 -5.27 -3.48 15.06
N LEU A 113 -4.59 -2.34 15.21
CA LEU A 113 -4.92 -1.32 16.21
C LEU A 113 -6.00 -0.33 15.73
N VAL A 114 -6.34 -0.36 14.45
CA VAL A 114 -7.31 0.58 13.85
C VAL A 114 -8.34 -0.16 13.02
N ASP A 115 -9.53 0.43 12.88
CA ASP A 115 -10.46 -0.02 11.85
C ASP A 115 -10.02 0.54 10.49
N ILE A 116 -9.41 -0.31 9.67
CA ILE A 116 -8.90 0.05 8.34
C ILE A 116 -10.00 0.45 7.35
N LYS A 117 -11.26 0.14 7.64
CA LYS A 117 -12.41 0.49 6.79
C LYS A 117 -13.08 1.80 7.19
N ALA A 118 -12.72 2.37 8.33
CA ALA A 118 -13.38 3.56 8.85
C ALA A 118 -13.10 4.83 8.03
N ASN A 119 -11.90 4.98 7.49
CA ASN A 119 -11.51 6.16 6.70
C ASN A 119 -10.19 5.92 5.94
N VAL A 120 -9.88 6.86 5.01
CA VAL A 120 -8.67 6.82 4.18
C VAL A 120 -7.38 6.78 5.01
N LYS A 121 -7.27 7.54 6.09
CA LYS A 121 -6.08 7.53 6.94
C LYS A 121 -5.81 6.13 7.49
N ASN A 122 -6.82 5.49 8.01
CA ASN A 122 -6.71 4.18 8.66
C ASN A 122 -6.42 3.07 7.64
N SER A 123 -7.02 3.13 6.44
CA SER A 123 -6.79 2.12 5.39
C SER A 123 -5.31 2.01 5.01
N GLN A 124 -4.55 3.11 5.10
CA GLN A 124 -3.16 3.14 4.72
C GLN A 124 -2.20 2.54 5.76
N PHE A 125 -2.66 2.20 6.96
CA PHE A 125 -1.89 1.38 7.90
C PHE A 125 -1.94 -0.12 7.57
N ALA A 126 -2.86 -0.53 6.69
CA ALA A 126 -2.88 -1.89 6.17
C ALA A 126 -1.72 -2.08 5.17
N THR A 127 -1.06 -3.24 5.26
CA THR A 127 -0.02 -3.61 4.32
C THR A 127 -0.61 -3.73 2.91
N PRO A 128 -0.08 -3.03 1.90
CA PRO A 128 -0.52 -3.23 0.53
C PRO A 128 -0.11 -4.62 0.06
N LEU A 129 -1.03 -5.33 -0.59
CA LEU A 129 -0.75 -6.62 -1.24
C LEU A 129 -0.72 -6.49 -2.76
N PHE A 130 -0.64 -5.27 -3.23
CA PHE A 130 -0.33 -4.86 -4.61
C PHE A 130 0.68 -3.71 -4.53
N GLU A 131 1.91 -3.96 -5.03
CA GLU A 131 3.03 -3.04 -4.88
C GLU A 131 4.02 -3.17 -6.04
N PHE A 132 4.76 -2.10 -6.31
CA PHE A 132 5.85 -2.08 -7.31
C PHE A 132 5.45 -2.63 -8.67
N SER A 133 4.23 -2.26 -9.13
CA SER A 133 3.70 -2.72 -10.42
C SER A 133 4.42 -2.07 -11.61
N GLY A 134 4.35 -2.70 -12.78
CA GLY A 134 4.84 -2.15 -14.03
C GLY A 134 3.97 -1.02 -14.61
N ALA A 135 3.09 -0.41 -13.84
CA ALA A 135 2.24 0.69 -14.29
C ALA A 135 3.03 1.97 -14.54
N CYS A 136 2.45 2.87 -15.35
CA CYS A 136 3.05 4.16 -15.66
C CYS A 136 3.25 5.02 -14.41
N SER A 137 4.27 5.89 -14.45
CA SER A 137 4.46 6.93 -13.46
C SER A 137 3.19 7.79 -13.31
N GLY A 138 2.63 7.88 -12.11
CA GLY A 138 1.39 8.62 -11.87
C GLY A 138 0.12 7.92 -12.33
N CYS A 139 0.14 6.60 -12.57
CA CYS A 139 -1.06 5.84 -12.95
C CYS A 139 -2.24 6.15 -12.04
N GLY A 140 -3.40 6.46 -12.62
CA GLY A 140 -4.63 6.78 -11.88
C GLY A 140 -5.44 5.56 -11.46
N GLU A 141 -5.13 4.37 -11.96
CA GLU A 141 -5.85 3.12 -11.70
C GLU A 141 -5.27 2.34 -10.52
N THR A 142 -3.96 2.16 -10.49
CA THR A 142 -3.29 1.31 -9.50
C THR A 142 -3.45 1.71 -8.03
N PRO A 143 -3.68 2.99 -7.66
CA PRO A 143 -4.04 3.33 -6.28
C PRO A 143 -5.33 2.66 -5.80
N TYR A 144 -6.31 2.46 -6.69
CA TYR A 144 -7.55 1.74 -6.36
C TYR A 144 -7.31 0.25 -6.17
N VAL A 145 -6.53 -0.37 -7.06
CA VAL A 145 -6.15 -1.79 -6.94
C VAL A 145 -5.40 -2.02 -5.63
N LYS A 146 -4.44 -1.15 -5.31
CA LYS A 146 -3.73 -1.16 -4.02
C LYS A 146 -4.70 -1.07 -2.84
N LEU A 147 -5.63 -0.13 -2.85
CA LEU A 147 -6.61 0.04 -1.77
C LEU A 147 -7.47 -1.21 -1.57
N ILE A 148 -7.94 -1.82 -2.66
CA ILE A 148 -8.72 -3.07 -2.60
C ILE A 148 -7.87 -4.17 -1.97
N SER A 149 -6.61 -4.31 -2.39
CA SER A 149 -5.68 -5.28 -1.82
C SER A 149 -5.40 -5.05 -0.33
N GLN A 150 -5.38 -3.79 0.13
CA GLN A 150 -5.23 -3.46 1.55
C GLN A 150 -6.46 -3.85 2.38
N LEU A 151 -7.66 -3.74 1.81
CA LEU A 151 -8.93 -3.98 2.51
C LEU A 151 -9.38 -5.44 2.46
N TYR A 152 -9.07 -6.15 1.38
CA TYR A 152 -9.63 -7.47 1.07
C TYR A 152 -8.61 -8.47 0.52
N GLY A 153 -7.37 -8.06 0.29
CA GLY A 153 -6.38 -8.84 -0.46
C GLY A 153 -6.06 -10.22 0.11
N ASP A 154 -6.30 -10.46 1.40
CA ASP A 154 -6.15 -11.77 2.03
C ASP A 154 -7.12 -12.85 1.49
N ARG A 155 -8.17 -12.45 0.79
CA ARG A 155 -9.23 -13.31 0.23
C ARG A 155 -9.74 -12.82 -1.13
N GLU A 156 -9.00 -11.93 -1.76
CA GLU A 156 -9.35 -11.34 -3.05
C GLU A 156 -9.10 -12.32 -4.18
N MET A 157 -10.07 -12.43 -5.08
CA MET A 157 -9.93 -13.14 -6.35
C MET A 157 -10.16 -12.13 -7.49
N VAL A 158 -9.19 -12.02 -8.38
CA VAL A 158 -9.21 -11.07 -9.49
C VAL A 158 -9.40 -11.80 -10.80
N ALA A 159 -10.55 -11.61 -11.43
CA ALA A 159 -10.77 -11.95 -12.84
C ALA A 159 -10.42 -10.72 -13.68
N ASN A 160 -9.38 -10.80 -14.47
CA ASN A 160 -8.86 -9.70 -15.26
C ASN A 160 -9.10 -9.93 -16.77
N ALA A 161 -9.32 -8.85 -17.51
CA ALA A 161 -9.36 -8.88 -18.97
C ALA A 161 -8.09 -8.23 -19.54
N THR A 162 -7.77 -8.53 -20.79
CA THR A 162 -6.62 -7.96 -21.48
C THR A 162 -6.73 -6.44 -21.57
N GLY A 163 -5.67 -5.75 -21.12
CA GLY A 163 -5.58 -4.28 -21.08
C GLY A 163 -4.36 -3.85 -20.25
N CYS A 164 -4.35 -2.61 -19.77
CA CYS A 164 -3.28 -2.12 -18.88
C CYS A 164 -3.13 -3.00 -17.63
N SER A 165 -4.22 -3.46 -17.05
CA SER A 165 -4.22 -4.29 -15.85
C SER A 165 -3.57 -5.67 -16.07
N SER A 166 -3.62 -6.24 -17.27
CA SER A 166 -2.85 -7.46 -17.59
C SER A 166 -1.36 -7.17 -17.73
N ILE A 167 -1.01 -6.00 -18.26
CA ILE A 167 0.39 -5.61 -18.44
C ILE A 167 1.06 -5.33 -17.10
N TYR A 168 0.50 -4.49 -16.25
CA TYR A 168 1.12 -4.17 -14.96
C TYR A 168 0.98 -5.27 -13.90
N SER A 169 0.04 -6.21 -14.06
CA SER A 169 -0.18 -7.30 -13.10
C SER A 169 0.44 -8.64 -13.50
N GLY A 170 0.56 -8.93 -14.79
CA GLY A 170 0.94 -10.25 -15.30
C GLY A 170 2.17 -10.28 -16.17
N SER A 171 2.87 -9.16 -16.39
CA SER A 171 4.09 -9.15 -17.19
C SER A 171 5.27 -9.77 -16.45
N VAL A 172 5.79 -10.84 -17.00
CA VAL A 172 6.98 -11.51 -16.48
C VAL A 172 8.21 -10.58 -16.63
N PRO A 173 9.14 -10.53 -15.66
CA PRO A 173 9.31 -11.45 -14.54
C PRO A 173 8.63 -11.01 -13.22
N SER A 174 8.00 -9.85 -13.18
CA SER A 174 7.47 -9.29 -11.94
C SER A 174 5.96 -9.43 -11.83
N THR A 175 5.49 -9.84 -10.66
CA THR A 175 4.09 -9.82 -10.29
C THR A 175 3.93 -8.87 -9.11
N PRO A 176 3.05 -7.84 -9.21
CA PRO A 176 2.90 -6.84 -8.16
C PRO A 176 2.09 -7.34 -6.96
N TYR A 177 1.39 -8.46 -7.10
CA TYR A 177 0.65 -9.07 -6.01
C TYR A 177 1.57 -9.83 -5.07
N THR A 178 1.40 -9.60 -3.77
CA THR A 178 2.19 -10.23 -2.70
C THR A 178 1.28 -10.83 -1.63
N THR A 179 1.87 -11.41 -0.60
CA THR A 179 1.14 -12.04 0.49
C THR A 179 1.40 -11.33 1.81
N ASN A 180 0.44 -11.44 2.73
CA ASN A 180 0.60 -10.97 4.10
C ASN A 180 1.48 -11.94 4.92
N ALA A 181 1.76 -11.61 6.19
CA ALA A 181 2.57 -12.44 7.09
C ALA A 181 2.00 -13.86 7.35
N LYS A 182 0.75 -14.14 6.95
CA LYS A 182 0.13 -15.46 7.04
C LYS A 182 0.22 -16.25 5.71
N GLY A 183 0.87 -15.68 4.69
CA GLY A 183 0.96 -16.28 3.36
C GLY A 183 -0.31 -16.13 2.51
N HIS A 184 -1.25 -15.27 2.91
CA HIS A 184 -2.48 -15.02 2.16
C HIS A 184 -2.34 -13.75 1.32
N GLY A 185 -2.80 -13.76 0.09
CA GLY A 185 -2.80 -12.62 -0.84
C GLY A 185 -3.77 -12.83 -2.00
N PRO A 186 -3.90 -11.81 -2.88
CA PRO A 186 -4.80 -11.88 -4.02
C PRO A 186 -4.46 -13.04 -4.96
N ALA A 187 -5.48 -13.74 -5.44
CA ALA A 187 -5.38 -14.68 -6.55
C ALA A 187 -5.77 -13.95 -7.83
N TRP A 188 -4.85 -13.88 -8.80
CA TRP A 188 -5.06 -13.17 -10.04
C TRP A 188 -5.04 -14.13 -11.23
N ALA A 189 -6.01 -13.98 -12.11
CA ALA A 189 -6.06 -14.71 -13.37
C ALA A 189 -6.58 -13.80 -14.49
N ASN A 190 -6.06 -14.02 -15.70
CA ASN A 190 -6.38 -13.20 -16.87
C ASN A 190 -7.13 -14.02 -17.93
N SER A 191 -8.06 -13.37 -18.60
CA SER A 191 -8.79 -13.87 -19.77
C SER A 191 -8.61 -12.91 -20.94
N LEU A 192 -9.05 -13.31 -22.13
CA LEU A 192 -9.20 -12.39 -23.25
C LEU A 192 -10.34 -11.42 -22.98
N PHE A 193 -10.29 -10.26 -23.62
CA PHE A 193 -11.33 -9.24 -23.47
C PHE A 193 -12.72 -9.75 -23.85
N GLU A 194 -12.78 -10.59 -24.89
CA GLU A 194 -14.01 -11.16 -25.42
C GLU A 194 -14.68 -12.14 -24.45
N ASP A 195 -13.90 -12.86 -23.64
CA ASP A 195 -14.37 -13.93 -22.75
C ASP A 195 -14.48 -13.49 -21.28
N PHE A 196 -14.32 -12.19 -21.00
CA PHE A 196 -14.22 -11.68 -19.63
C PHE A 196 -15.48 -11.95 -18.80
N CYS A 197 -16.66 -11.77 -19.38
CA CYS A 197 -17.92 -11.95 -18.66
C CYS A 197 -18.12 -13.41 -18.23
N GLU A 198 -17.86 -14.34 -19.12
CA GLU A 198 -17.97 -15.80 -18.89
C GLU A 198 -16.91 -16.27 -17.89
N PHE A 199 -15.69 -15.75 -18.02
CA PHE A 199 -14.59 -16.05 -17.11
C PHE A 199 -14.89 -15.60 -15.68
N GLY A 200 -15.30 -14.34 -15.48
CA GLY A 200 -15.66 -13.79 -14.18
C GLY A 200 -16.86 -14.52 -13.55
N LEU A 201 -17.91 -14.80 -14.35
CA LEU A 201 -19.05 -15.57 -13.90
C LEU A 201 -18.65 -17.01 -13.50
N GLY A 202 -17.79 -17.65 -14.28
CA GLY A 202 -17.29 -18.99 -13.97
C GLY A 202 -16.53 -19.05 -12.65
N MET A 203 -15.69 -18.06 -12.38
CA MET A 203 -14.97 -17.94 -11.11
C MET A 203 -15.93 -17.77 -9.91
N GLU A 204 -16.96 -16.92 -10.05
CA GLU A 204 -17.95 -16.73 -8.98
C GLU A 204 -18.78 -17.97 -8.72
N LEU A 205 -19.30 -18.64 -9.76
CA LEU A 205 -20.04 -19.89 -9.62
C LEU A 205 -19.19 -20.99 -8.96
N ALA A 206 -17.90 -21.08 -9.30
CA ALA A 206 -16.99 -22.02 -8.65
C ALA A 206 -16.81 -21.71 -7.17
N ASN A 207 -16.65 -20.44 -6.81
CA ASN A 207 -16.53 -19.98 -5.43
C ASN A 207 -17.81 -20.27 -4.62
N GLU A 208 -18.98 -19.98 -5.16
CA GLU A 208 -20.27 -20.30 -4.54
C GLU A 208 -20.43 -21.82 -4.29
N LYS A 209 -20.10 -22.65 -5.28
CA LYS A 209 -20.16 -24.10 -5.13
C LYS A 209 -19.21 -24.64 -4.07
N MET A 210 -17.97 -24.12 -4.02
CA MET A 210 -17.01 -24.50 -2.99
C MET A 210 -17.51 -24.09 -1.59
N ARG A 211 -18.04 -22.88 -1.42
CA ARG A 211 -18.63 -22.42 -0.17
C ARG A 211 -19.80 -23.27 0.29
N ALA A 212 -20.74 -23.58 -0.63
CA ALA A 212 -21.88 -24.45 -0.33
C ALA A 212 -21.43 -25.84 0.12
N ARG A 213 -20.41 -26.43 -0.53
CA ARG A 213 -19.84 -27.72 -0.17
C ARG A 213 -19.20 -27.69 1.23
N ILE A 214 -18.46 -26.63 1.56
CA ILE A 214 -17.87 -26.45 2.88
C ILE A 214 -18.98 -26.33 3.95
N CYS A 215 -20.03 -25.54 3.71
CA CYS A 215 -21.17 -25.44 4.61
C CYS A 215 -21.81 -26.82 4.89
N LEU A 216 -22.04 -27.62 3.85
CA LEU A 216 -22.58 -28.97 4.01
C LEU A 216 -21.69 -29.87 4.88
N LEU A 217 -20.36 -29.77 4.74
CA LEU A 217 -19.42 -30.55 5.55
C LEU A 217 -19.37 -30.13 7.02
N TYR A 218 -19.71 -28.88 7.33
CA TYR A 218 -19.78 -28.39 8.72
C TYR A 218 -21.14 -28.60 9.39
N THR A 219 -22.19 -28.84 8.61
CA THR A 219 -23.58 -29.00 9.10
C THR A 219 -24.07 -30.44 9.11
N SER A 220 -23.30 -31.38 8.55
CA SER A 220 -23.53 -32.82 8.60
C SER A 220 -22.74 -33.48 9.74
#